data_3a80192294ee4a341cb03825f70b528f
#
_entry.id   3a80192294ee4a341cb03825f70b528f
#
_cell.length_a   1.000
_cell.length_b   1.000
_cell.length_c   1.000
_cell.angle_alpha   90.00
_cell.angle_beta   90.00
_cell.angle_gamma   90.00
#
_symmetry.space_group_name_H-M   'P 1'
#
loop_
_entity.id
_entity.type
_entity.pdbx_description
1 polymer ?
#
loop_
_entity_poly.entity_id
_entity_poly.type
_entity_poly.pdbx_seq_one_letter_code
_entity_poly.pdbx_strand_id
1 'polypeptide(L)'
;MGRIALISAMHEELSAVLARLPDEQKTTVAGRDFWLGHWHGHEVVAVLSRIGKVAAATTATTLIERFGADRIVFTGVAGGLAPQVQVGDVVVAQSFLQHDLDASPLFPRYEVPLSGVSRFAADAALTQALLQAAPLAMQDVAQSLSRDAWLNIDLHASKVHHGLIVSGDRFVATTHESHDLRQRLPDALAVEMECAAIAQVCHDYGVPLAAVRAISDRADDAAHVDFPRFIQSIASRYSAAVLDRLLATLPPR
;
A
#
# COMPACT_ATOMS: atom_id res chain seq x y z
N MET A 1 12.97 19.50 -10.23
CA MET A 1 11.62 18.93 -10.33
C MET A 1 11.52 17.78 -9.36
N GLY A 2 10.41 17.66 -8.63
CA GLY A 2 10.23 16.56 -7.67
C GLY A 2 9.79 15.29 -8.36
N ARG A 3 10.29 14.12 -7.93
CA ARG A 3 9.97 12.82 -8.48
C ARG A 3 9.01 12.06 -7.56
N ILE A 4 7.95 11.47 -8.12
CA ILE A 4 7.01 10.64 -7.38
C ILE A 4 7.51 9.20 -7.41
N ALA A 5 7.75 8.60 -6.24
CA ALA A 5 8.00 7.17 -6.16
C ALA A 5 6.68 6.41 -6.07
N LEU A 6 6.53 5.40 -6.93
CA LEU A 6 5.42 4.47 -6.96
C LEU A 6 5.93 3.10 -6.51
N ILE A 7 5.45 2.63 -5.37
CA ILE A 7 5.86 1.33 -4.83
C ILE A 7 4.71 0.35 -5.00
N SER A 8 5.05 -0.87 -5.43
CA SER A 8 4.16 -2.04 -5.41
C SER A 8 4.81 -3.16 -4.61
N ALA A 9 4.02 -4.00 -3.96
CA ALA A 9 4.52 -5.15 -3.20
C ALA A 9 4.67 -6.41 -4.06
N MET A 10 3.82 -6.56 -5.08
CA MET A 10 3.72 -7.74 -5.93
C MET A 10 4.07 -7.45 -7.40
N HIS A 11 4.56 -8.47 -8.09
CA HIS A 11 4.95 -8.36 -9.51
C HIS A 11 3.79 -8.00 -10.43
N GLU A 12 2.62 -8.56 -10.17
CA GLU A 12 1.40 -8.33 -10.95
C GLU A 12 0.98 -6.86 -10.90
N GLU A 13 1.07 -6.25 -9.72
CA GLU A 13 0.77 -4.83 -9.52
C GLU A 13 1.77 -3.93 -10.26
N LEU A 14 3.07 -4.21 -10.08
CA LEU A 14 4.13 -3.45 -10.75
C LEU A 14 4.02 -3.55 -12.28
N SER A 15 3.74 -4.73 -12.82
CA SER A 15 3.57 -4.92 -14.27
C SER A 15 2.47 -4.04 -14.84
N ALA A 16 1.35 -3.88 -14.14
CA ALA A 16 0.26 -3.01 -14.57
C ALA A 16 0.65 -1.51 -14.50
N VAL A 17 1.49 -1.12 -13.55
CA VAL A 17 2.07 0.22 -13.45
C VAL A 17 3.04 0.47 -14.62
N LEU A 18 3.95 -0.46 -14.90
CA LEU A 18 4.92 -0.33 -15.99
C LEU A 18 4.26 -0.21 -17.36
N ALA A 19 3.14 -0.90 -17.58
CA ALA A 19 2.36 -0.76 -18.81
C ALA A 19 1.84 0.68 -19.06
N ARG A 20 1.89 1.56 -18.06
CA ARG A 20 1.54 2.98 -18.15
C ARG A 20 2.75 3.92 -18.32
N LEU A 21 3.97 3.37 -18.35
CA LEU A 21 5.23 4.10 -18.50
C LEU A 21 5.88 3.75 -19.83
N PRO A 22 5.44 4.35 -20.96
CA PRO A 22 5.94 3.96 -22.30
C PRO A 22 7.40 4.34 -22.56
N ASP A 23 7.95 5.25 -21.77
CA ASP A 23 9.32 5.77 -21.83
C ASP A 23 10.23 5.24 -20.70
N GLU A 24 9.87 4.14 -20.07
CA GLU A 24 10.58 3.61 -18.91
C GLU A 24 12.05 3.30 -19.17
N GLN A 25 12.89 3.71 -18.22
CA GLN A 25 14.30 3.37 -18.18
C GLN A 25 14.62 2.61 -16.90
N LYS A 26 15.17 1.40 -17.06
CA LYS A 26 15.48 0.54 -15.94
C LYS A 26 16.90 0.79 -15.40
N THR A 27 17.00 0.92 -14.07
CA THR A 27 18.24 0.96 -13.32
C THR A 27 18.20 -0.03 -12.16
N THR A 28 19.22 -0.89 -12.03
CA THR A 28 19.27 -1.87 -10.94
C THR A 28 20.16 -1.36 -9.81
N VAL A 29 19.62 -1.31 -8.59
CA VAL A 29 20.32 -0.91 -7.36
C VAL A 29 19.96 -1.88 -6.24
N ALA A 30 20.94 -2.37 -5.48
CA ALA A 30 20.75 -3.29 -4.36
C ALA A 30 19.86 -4.51 -4.70
N GLY A 31 20.03 -5.05 -5.93
CA GLY A 31 19.28 -6.18 -6.44
C GLY A 31 17.82 -5.90 -6.76
N ARG A 32 17.39 -4.63 -6.83
CA ARG A 32 16.05 -4.18 -7.22
C ARG A 32 16.12 -3.39 -8.51
N ASP A 33 15.13 -3.61 -9.37
CA ASP A 33 14.96 -2.85 -10.60
C ASP A 33 14.04 -1.64 -10.32
N PHE A 34 14.54 -0.46 -10.67
CA PHE A 34 13.83 0.82 -10.59
C PHE A 34 13.56 1.28 -12.01
N TRP A 35 12.32 1.62 -12.33
CA TRP A 35 11.88 2.10 -13.63
C TRP A 35 11.53 3.57 -13.54
N LEU A 36 12.32 4.40 -14.24
CA LEU A 36 12.09 5.84 -14.33
C LEU A 36 11.32 6.14 -15.62
N GLY A 37 10.34 7.01 -15.54
CA GLY A 37 9.54 7.40 -16.70
C GLY A 37 8.61 8.55 -16.38
N HIS A 38 7.65 8.82 -17.29
CA HIS A 38 6.68 9.89 -17.13
C HIS A 38 5.26 9.35 -17.15
N TRP A 39 4.42 9.85 -16.25
CA TRP A 39 3.00 9.52 -16.18
C TRP A 39 2.18 10.77 -15.84
N HIS A 40 1.23 11.15 -16.70
CA HIS A 40 0.46 12.40 -16.59
C HIS A 40 1.32 13.66 -16.38
N GLY A 41 2.50 13.71 -17.03
CA GLY A 41 3.42 14.85 -16.92
C GLY A 41 4.26 14.88 -15.64
N HIS A 42 4.16 13.88 -14.78
CA HIS A 42 5.02 13.72 -13.60
C HIS A 42 6.22 12.83 -13.92
N GLU A 43 7.41 13.21 -13.44
CA GLU A 43 8.52 12.27 -13.34
C GLU A 43 8.19 11.23 -12.25
N VAL A 44 8.24 9.96 -12.61
CA VAL A 44 7.96 8.85 -11.69
C VAL A 44 9.13 7.87 -11.63
N VAL A 45 9.28 7.21 -10.50
CA VAL A 45 10.12 6.03 -10.33
C VAL A 45 9.28 4.91 -9.73
N ALA A 46 9.07 3.84 -10.49
CA ALA A 46 8.32 2.67 -10.06
C ALA A 46 9.26 1.55 -9.61
N VAL A 47 8.89 0.82 -8.55
CA VAL A 47 9.72 -0.24 -7.98
C VAL A 47 8.89 -1.27 -7.23
N LEU A 48 9.38 -2.52 -7.22
CA LEU A 48 8.90 -3.57 -6.35
C LEU A 48 9.61 -3.50 -4.99
N SER A 49 8.86 -3.26 -3.89
CA SER A 49 9.45 -3.21 -2.53
C SER A 49 10.05 -4.54 -2.10
N ARG A 50 9.53 -5.63 -2.63
CA ARG A 50 9.60 -6.97 -2.04
C ARG A 50 8.86 -7.03 -0.70
N ILE A 51 8.75 -8.23 -0.12
CA ILE A 51 7.93 -8.50 1.07
C ILE A 51 8.75 -8.27 2.34
N GLY A 52 8.09 -7.67 3.34
CA GLY A 52 8.58 -7.48 4.69
C GLY A 52 9.24 -6.12 4.94
N LYS A 53 9.31 -5.76 6.23
CA LYS A 53 9.69 -4.43 6.71
C LYS A 53 11.10 -4.02 6.29
N VAL A 54 12.08 -4.91 6.39
CA VAL A 54 13.48 -4.61 6.00
C VAL A 54 13.59 -4.35 4.51
N ALA A 55 12.91 -5.15 3.68
CA ALA A 55 12.90 -4.97 2.23
C ALA A 55 12.26 -3.64 1.84
N ALA A 56 11.13 -3.31 2.46
CA ALA A 56 10.39 -2.08 2.26
C ALA A 56 11.19 -0.83 2.68
N ALA A 57 11.81 -0.85 3.87
CA ALA A 57 12.67 0.22 4.36
C ALA A 57 13.88 0.47 3.44
N THR A 58 14.56 -0.62 3.02
CA THR A 58 15.68 -0.52 2.07
C THR A 58 15.25 0.13 0.76
N THR A 59 14.07 -0.23 0.26
CA THR A 59 13.52 0.33 -0.99
C THR A 59 13.20 1.81 -0.85
N ALA A 60 12.50 2.20 0.23
CA ALA A 60 12.16 3.60 0.49
C ALA A 60 13.41 4.47 0.64
N THR A 61 14.40 4.03 1.41
CA THR A 61 15.69 4.74 1.54
C THR A 61 16.38 4.90 0.19
N THR A 62 16.41 3.84 -0.64
CA THR A 62 17.02 3.91 -1.98
C THR A 62 16.28 4.91 -2.88
N LEU A 63 14.95 4.95 -2.84
CA LEU A 63 14.15 5.90 -3.60
C LEU A 63 14.47 7.34 -3.24
N ILE A 64 14.60 7.63 -1.96
CA ILE A 64 14.90 8.97 -1.46
C ILE A 64 16.35 9.37 -1.82
N GLU A 65 17.32 8.54 -1.42
CA GLU A 65 18.75 8.88 -1.50
C GLU A 65 19.32 8.79 -2.92
N ARG A 66 18.89 7.82 -3.72
CA ARG A 66 19.47 7.58 -5.05
C ARG A 66 18.63 8.14 -6.19
N PHE A 67 17.32 8.18 -6.03
CA PHE A 67 16.42 8.61 -7.08
C PHE A 67 15.77 9.96 -6.82
N GLY A 68 16.03 10.58 -5.66
CA GLY A 68 15.53 11.90 -5.32
C GLY A 68 14.01 11.97 -5.23
N ALA A 69 13.37 10.89 -4.78
CA ALA A 69 11.93 10.87 -4.57
C ALA A 69 11.55 11.91 -3.49
N ASP A 70 10.69 12.84 -3.83
CA ASP A 70 10.20 13.88 -2.92
C ASP A 70 8.82 13.54 -2.34
N ARG A 71 8.20 12.47 -2.78
CA ARG A 71 6.98 11.89 -2.23
C ARG A 71 6.87 10.43 -2.64
N ILE A 72 6.23 9.63 -1.82
CA ILE A 72 6.02 8.19 -2.04
C ILE A 72 4.53 7.88 -2.03
N VAL A 73 4.08 7.12 -3.03
CA VAL A 73 2.75 6.51 -3.06
C VAL A 73 2.93 5.00 -3.12
N PHE A 74 2.33 4.30 -2.17
CA PHE A 74 2.45 2.86 -2.07
C PHE A 74 1.08 2.19 -2.28
N THR A 75 0.98 1.41 -3.35
CA THR A 75 -0.21 0.59 -3.66
C THR A 75 0.06 -0.87 -3.36
N GLY A 76 -0.98 -1.62 -3.11
CA GLY A 76 -0.87 -3.05 -2.86
C GLY A 76 -2.14 -3.63 -2.24
N VAL A 77 -1.99 -4.84 -1.70
CA VAL A 77 -3.07 -5.56 -1.05
C VAL A 77 -2.86 -5.66 0.46
N ALA A 78 -3.92 -5.99 1.19
CA ALA A 78 -3.89 -6.23 2.63
C ALA A 78 -5.03 -7.17 3.05
N GLY A 79 -4.87 -7.83 4.18
CA GLY A 79 -5.94 -8.53 4.88
C GLY A 79 -6.83 -7.56 5.66
N GLY A 80 -8.15 -7.71 5.53
CA GLY A 80 -9.13 -6.91 6.27
C GLY A 80 -9.23 -7.34 7.73
N LEU A 81 -8.95 -6.43 8.67
CA LEU A 81 -9.10 -6.69 10.12
C LEU A 81 -10.47 -6.29 10.65
N ALA A 82 -10.90 -5.06 10.37
CA ALA A 82 -12.13 -4.53 10.93
C ALA A 82 -13.37 -5.26 10.36
N PRO A 83 -14.43 -5.49 11.17
CA PRO A 83 -15.61 -6.24 10.72
C PRO A 83 -16.31 -5.67 9.48
N GLN A 84 -16.28 -4.33 9.33
CA GLN A 84 -16.91 -3.62 8.23
C GLN A 84 -16.08 -3.64 6.92
N VAL A 85 -14.82 -4.05 6.98
CA VAL A 85 -13.93 -4.12 5.81
C VAL A 85 -14.06 -5.49 5.15
N GLN A 86 -14.42 -5.54 3.87
CA GLN A 86 -14.69 -6.77 3.14
C GLN A 86 -13.68 -6.97 1.99
N VAL A 87 -13.55 -8.19 1.50
CA VAL A 87 -12.75 -8.49 0.29
C VAL A 87 -13.29 -7.66 -0.89
N GLY A 88 -12.39 -7.01 -1.61
CA GLY A 88 -12.73 -6.07 -2.67
C GLY A 88 -12.83 -4.61 -2.24
N ASP A 89 -12.95 -4.33 -0.93
CA ASP A 89 -12.87 -2.97 -0.42
C ASP A 89 -11.46 -2.38 -0.59
N VAL A 90 -11.37 -1.07 -0.44
CA VAL A 90 -10.11 -0.33 -0.47
C VAL A 90 -9.93 0.41 0.85
N VAL A 91 -8.74 0.34 1.43
CA VAL A 91 -8.34 1.13 2.60
C VAL A 91 -7.28 2.14 2.18
N VAL A 92 -7.60 3.44 2.31
CA VAL A 92 -6.63 4.53 2.22
C VAL A 92 -6.09 4.79 3.63
N ALA A 93 -4.78 4.79 3.77
CA ALA A 93 -4.16 4.94 5.08
C ALA A 93 -4.34 6.36 5.65
N GLN A 94 -4.76 6.44 6.89
CA GLN A 94 -4.67 7.65 7.73
C GLN A 94 -3.35 7.66 8.51
N SER A 95 -2.94 6.48 8.96
CA SER A 95 -1.72 6.29 9.73
C SER A 95 -1.23 4.84 9.63
N PHE A 96 0.00 4.63 10.07
CA PHE A 96 0.69 3.35 10.03
C PHE A 96 1.26 3.00 11.40
N LEU A 97 1.31 1.69 11.73
CA LEU A 97 1.87 1.19 12.98
C LEU A 97 2.51 -0.18 12.76
N GLN A 98 3.68 -0.43 13.36
CA GLN A 98 4.31 -1.75 13.37
C GLN A 98 3.71 -2.60 14.49
N HIS A 99 2.81 -3.53 14.16
CA HIS A 99 2.05 -4.31 15.16
C HIS A 99 2.88 -5.38 15.89
N ASP A 100 4.02 -5.74 15.34
CA ASP A 100 4.95 -6.74 15.89
C ASP A 100 6.17 -6.11 16.57
N LEU A 101 6.27 -4.77 16.65
CA LEU A 101 7.34 -4.07 17.34
C LEU A 101 7.07 -4.07 18.85
N ASP A 102 7.95 -4.75 19.61
CA ASP A 102 7.87 -4.80 21.06
C ASP A 102 9.28 -4.75 21.66
N ALA A 103 9.64 -3.60 22.20
CA ALA A 103 10.89 -3.36 22.91
C ALA A 103 10.66 -3.20 24.43
N SER A 104 9.52 -3.67 24.95
CA SER A 104 9.22 -3.62 26.38
C SER A 104 10.14 -4.53 27.19
N PRO A 105 10.45 -4.18 28.44
CA PRO A 105 9.98 -3.03 29.20
C PRO A 105 10.79 -1.75 28.99
N LEU A 106 11.79 -1.72 28.07
CA LEU A 106 12.68 -0.57 27.87
C LEU A 106 11.94 0.61 27.20
N PHE A 107 11.03 0.30 26.30
CA PHE A 107 10.18 1.27 25.60
C PHE A 107 8.73 0.78 25.62
N PRO A 108 7.76 1.66 25.49
CA PRO A 108 6.36 1.27 25.31
C PRO A 108 6.21 0.36 24.08
N ARG A 109 5.29 -0.59 24.16
CA ARG A 109 4.96 -1.46 23.02
C ARG A 109 4.54 -0.62 21.83
N TYR A 110 4.96 -1.00 20.62
CA TYR A 110 4.76 -0.33 19.34
C TYR A 110 5.54 0.97 19.16
N GLU A 111 6.13 1.53 20.19
CA GLU A 111 6.98 2.71 20.03
C GLU A 111 8.31 2.31 19.38
N VAL A 112 8.68 3.02 18.32
CA VAL A 112 10.02 2.90 17.73
C VAL A 112 11.02 3.45 18.75
N PRO A 113 11.95 2.62 19.26
CA PRO A 113 12.89 3.03 20.28
C PRO A 113 13.61 4.33 19.96
N LEU A 114 13.71 5.21 20.93
CA LEU A 114 14.37 6.53 20.85
C LEU A 114 13.68 7.57 19.97
N SER A 115 12.59 7.23 19.27
CA SER A 115 11.87 8.19 18.44
C SER A 115 10.67 8.84 19.16
N GLY A 116 10.11 8.18 20.18
CA GLY A 116 8.85 8.58 20.83
C GLY A 116 7.62 8.42 19.94
N VAL A 117 7.74 7.72 18.80
CA VAL A 117 6.67 7.57 17.81
C VAL A 117 6.25 6.11 17.70
N SER A 118 4.94 5.85 17.82
CA SER A 118 4.35 4.53 17.55
C SER A 118 3.47 4.52 16.29
N ARG A 119 2.89 5.67 15.93
CA ARG A 119 2.01 5.84 14.77
C ARG A 119 2.54 6.92 13.85
N PHE A 120 2.79 6.58 12.61
CA PHE A 120 3.24 7.49 11.57
C PHE A 120 2.01 7.96 10.78
N ALA A 121 1.79 9.28 10.72
CA ALA A 121 0.70 9.85 9.93
C ALA A 121 1.00 9.75 8.44
N ALA A 122 -0.01 9.45 7.63
CA ALA A 122 0.05 9.64 6.19
C ALA A 122 0.03 11.14 5.83
N ASP A 123 0.59 11.52 4.68
CA ASP A 123 0.51 12.89 4.18
C ASP A 123 -0.93 13.28 3.86
N ALA A 124 -1.39 14.38 4.43
CA ALA A 124 -2.80 14.78 4.34
C ALA A 124 -3.24 15.11 2.91
N ALA A 125 -2.36 15.77 2.12
CA ALA A 125 -2.70 16.20 0.76
C ALA A 125 -2.77 14.99 -0.20
N LEU A 126 -1.79 14.10 -0.15
CA LEU A 126 -1.78 12.87 -0.95
C LEU A 126 -2.91 11.93 -0.54
N THR A 127 -3.19 11.81 0.76
CA THR A 127 -4.30 11.00 1.27
C THR A 127 -5.65 11.52 0.79
N GLN A 128 -5.86 12.84 0.83
CA GLN A 128 -7.08 13.44 0.30
C GLN A 128 -7.24 13.19 -1.20
N ALA A 129 -6.16 13.29 -1.97
CA ALA A 129 -6.19 12.98 -3.40
C ALA A 129 -6.49 11.48 -3.66
N LEU A 130 -5.94 10.56 -2.85
CA LEU A 130 -6.27 9.13 -2.91
C LEU A 130 -7.75 8.85 -2.57
N LEU A 131 -8.30 9.53 -1.56
CA LEU A 131 -9.71 9.39 -1.18
C LEU A 131 -10.67 9.84 -2.29
N GLN A 132 -10.24 10.78 -3.14
CA GLN A 132 -11.00 11.19 -4.32
C GLN A 132 -10.80 10.24 -5.50
N ALA A 133 -9.58 9.74 -5.70
CA ALA A 133 -9.23 8.86 -6.81
C ALA A 133 -9.78 7.43 -6.65
N ALA A 134 -9.73 6.86 -5.44
CA ALA A 134 -10.05 5.46 -5.21
C ALA A 134 -11.50 5.07 -5.59
N PRO A 135 -12.57 5.81 -5.23
CA PRO A 135 -13.92 5.45 -5.64
C PRO A 135 -14.11 5.43 -7.15
N LEU A 136 -13.49 6.39 -7.87
CA LEU A 136 -13.55 6.47 -9.33
C LEU A 136 -12.80 5.30 -9.98
N ALA A 137 -11.62 4.99 -9.47
CA ALA A 137 -10.84 3.85 -9.93
C ALA A 137 -11.57 2.52 -9.73
N MET A 138 -12.23 2.35 -8.59
CA MET A 138 -13.05 1.16 -8.32
C MET A 138 -14.21 1.03 -9.32
N GLN A 139 -14.87 2.13 -9.65
CA GLN A 139 -15.92 2.14 -10.67
C GLN A 139 -15.39 1.77 -12.07
N ASP A 140 -14.22 2.32 -12.46
CA ASP A 140 -13.59 2.00 -13.75
C ASP A 140 -13.23 0.50 -13.83
N VAL A 141 -12.65 -0.04 -12.77
CA VAL A 141 -12.32 -1.48 -12.69
C VAL A 141 -13.59 -2.31 -12.74
N ALA A 142 -14.62 -1.91 -11.99
CA ALA A 142 -15.91 -2.56 -11.97
C ALA A 142 -16.55 -2.66 -13.36
N GLN A 143 -16.48 -1.62 -14.16
CA GLN A 143 -17.02 -1.58 -15.53
C GLN A 143 -16.17 -2.37 -16.53
N SER A 144 -14.85 -2.49 -16.29
CA SER A 144 -13.90 -3.12 -17.23
C SER A 144 -13.84 -4.65 -17.11
N LEU A 145 -14.31 -5.21 -16.01
CA LEU A 145 -14.24 -6.66 -15.77
C LEU A 145 -15.45 -7.37 -16.39
N SER A 146 -15.20 -8.51 -17.03
CA SER A 146 -16.28 -9.39 -17.51
C SER A 146 -17.02 -10.03 -16.33
N ARG A 147 -18.31 -10.35 -16.50
CA ARG A 147 -19.13 -10.98 -15.44
C ARG A 147 -18.50 -12.24 -14.83
N ASP A 148 -17.73 -12.98 -15.61
CA ASP A 148 -17.10 -14.23 -15.17
C ASP A 148 -15.89 -14.02 -14.24
N ALA A 149 -15.26 -12.83 -14.29
CA ALA A 149 -14.16 -12.47 -13.37
C ALA A 149 -14.66 -12.21 -11.93
N TRP A 150 -15.97 -12.10 -11.74
CA TRP A 150 -16.63 -11.64 -10.52
C TRP A 150 -17.31 -12.74 -9.70
N LEU A 151 -17.25 -13.99 -10.12
CA LEU A 151 -18.09 -15.07 -9.59
C LEU A 151 -18.10 -15.26 -8.06
N ASN A 152 -17.26 -14.49 -7.31
CA ASN A 152 -17.23 -14.56 -5.84
C ASN A 152 -16.99 -13.22 -5.12
N ILE A 153 -16.88 -12.07 -5.81
CA ILE A 153 -16.64 -10.76 -5.17
C ILE A 153 -17.59 -9.73 -5.76
N ASP A 154 -18.48 -9.16 -4.95
CA ASP A 154 -19.37 -8.07 -5.39
C ASP A 154 -18.65 -6.72 -5.30
N LEU A 155 -17.84 -6.41 -6.32
CA LEU A 155 -17.11 -5.14 -6.38
C LEU A 155 -18.04 -3.91 -6.56
N HIS A 156 -19.27 -4.07 -6.99
CA HIS A 156 -20.24 -2.95 -7.03
C HIS A 156 -20.66 -2.52 -5.63
N ALA A 157 -20.58 -3.41 -4.63
CA ALA A 157 -20.81 -3.12 -3.22
C ALA A 157 -19.55 -2.69 -2.47
N SER A 158 -18.36 -2.74 -3.12
CA SER A 158 -17.08 -2.41 -2.50
C SER A 158 -16.99 -0.94 -2.07
N LYS A 159 -16.32 -0.70 -0.96
CA LYS A 159 -16.25 0.60 -0.29
C LYS A 159 -14.81 1.08 -0.15
N VAL A 160 -14.67 2.40 -0.02
CA VAL A 160 -13.40 3.02 0.39
C VAL A 160 -13.48 3.35 1.87
N HIS A 161 -12.51 2.86 2.62
CA HIS A 161 -12.33 3.14 4.05
C HIS A 161 -11.09 4.02 4.26
N HIS A 162 -11.06 4.77 5.36
CA HIS A 162 -9.94 5.62 5.73
C HIS A 162 -9.57 5.35 7.19
N GLY A 163 -8.35 4.91 7.47
CA GLY A 163 -7.92 4.60 8.84
C GLY A 163 -6.55 3.96 8.96
N LEU A 164 -6.33 3.30 10.11
CA LEU A 164 -5.06 2.69 10.46
C LEU A 164 -4.80 1.42 9.65
N ILE A 165 -3.62 1.37 9.01
CA ILE A 165 -3.04 0.15 8.44
C ILE A 165 -1.88 -0.29 9.34
N VAL A 166 -1.84 -1.56 9.72
CA VAL A 166 -0.79 -2.11 10.57
C VAL A 166 0.09 -3.08 9.80
N SER A 167 1.41 -3.02 10.06
CA SER A 167 2.41 -3.83 9.36
C SER A 167 3.19 -4.72 10.32
N GLY A 168 3.58 -5.92 9.87
CA GLY A 168 4.47 -6.83 10.58
C GLY A 168 5.11 -7.85 9.66
N ASP A 169 6.21 -8.45 10.08
CA ASP A 169 6.96 -9.44 9.28
C ASP A 169 6.33 -10.85 9.34
N ARG A 170 5.01 -10.90 9.45
CA ARG A 170 4.25 -12.14 9.44
C ARG A 170 2.96 -11.99 8.63
N PHE A 171 2.72 -12.93 7.73
CA PHE A 171 1.44 -13.05 7.04
C PHE A 171 0.37 -13.53 8.03
N VAL A 172 -0.59 -12.66 8.35
CA VAL A 172 -1.69 -12.97 9.27
C VAL A 172 -2.75 -13.76 8.50
N ALA A 173 -2.86 -15.04 8.79
CA ALA A 173 -3.66 -15.99 8.03
C ALA A 173 -4.52 -16.92 8.91
N THR A 174 -4.79 -16.53 10.16
CA THR A 174 -5.67 -17.28 11.05
C THR A 174 -6.66 -16.36 11.77
N THR A 175 -7.87 -16.89 12.00
CA THR A 175 -8.91 -16.19 12.78
C THR A 175 -8.41 -15.81 14.17
N HIS A 176 -7.57 -16.65 14.80
CA HIS A 176 -6.99 -16.37 16.11
C HIS A 176 -6.07 -15.13 16.07
N GLU A 177 -5.12 -15.09 15.13
CA GLU A 177 -4.18 -13.97 15.01
C GLU A 177 -4.88 -12.65 14.71
N SER A 178 -5.84 -12.65 13.78
CA SER A 178 -6.60 -11.44 13.46
C SER A 178 -7.47 -10.98 14.63
N HIS A 179 -8.03 -11.90 15.42
CA HIS A 179 -8.77 -11.58 16.63
C HIS A 179 -7.87 -10.91 17.68
N ASP A 180 -6.69 -11.49 17.93
CA ASP A 180 -5.71 -10.92 18.86
C ASP A 180 -5.23 -9.53 18.43
N LEU A 181 -5.02 -9.30 17.13
CA LEU A 181 -4.68 -7.98 16.60
C LEU A 181 -5.81 -6.98 16.83
N ARG A 182 -7.06 -7.36 16.56
CA ARG A 182 -8.22 -6.50 16.78
C ARG A 182 -8.43 -6.16 18.26
N GLN A 183 -8.16 -7.09 19.17
CA GLN A 183 -8.25 -6.81 20.60
C GLN A 183 -7.19 -5.77 21.03
N ARG A 184 -5.98 -5.86 20.51
CA ARG A 184 -4.86 -4.97 20.84
C ARG A 184 -4.91 -3.63 20.11
N LEU A 185 -5.43 -3.63 18.88
CA LEU A 185 -5.50 -2.48 17.97
C LEU A 185 -6.91 -2.40 17.36
N PRO A 186 -7.93 -2.01 18.17
CA PRO A 186 -9.33 -2.08 17.75
C PRO A 186 -9.70 -1.13 16.62
N ASP A 187 -8.89 -0.12 16.36
CA ASP A 187 -9.04 0.86 15.28
C ASP A 187 -8.30 0.48 13.99
N ALA A 188 -7.55 -0.65 13.99
CA ALA A 188 -6.89 -1.14 12.79
C ALA A 188 -7.91 -1.66 11.75
N LEU A 189 -7.84 -1.13 10.54
CA LEU A 189 -8.71 -1.53 9.43
C LEU A 189 -8.14 -2.69 8.63
N ALA A 190 -6.82 -2.70 8.41
CA ALA A 190 -6.14 -3.68 7.59
C ALA A 190 -4.75 -4.02 8.12
N VAL A 191 -4.23 -5.20 7.74
CA VAL A 191 -2.89 -5.69 8.07
C VAL A 191 -2.15 -6.10 6.80
N GLU A 192 -0.88 -5.74 6.73
CA GLU A 192 0.04 -6.08 5.65
C GLU A 192 1.49 -6.15 6.19
N MET A 193 2.52 -6.08 5.34
CA MET A 193 3.88 -6.37 5.80
C MET A 193 4.91 -5.24 5.55
N GLU A 194 4.53 -4.06 5.01
CA GLU A 194 5.49 -3.06 4.50
C GLU A 194 5.25 -1.61 4.90
N CYS A 195 3.99 -1.14 4.89
CA CYS A 195 3.63 0.28 4.99
C CYS A 195 4.27 1.00 6.16
N ALA A 196 4.22 0.43 7.37
CA ALA A 196 4.73 1.09 8.56
C ALA A 196 6.25 1.25 8.55
N ALA A 197 6.98 0.34 7.87
CA ALA A 197 8.42 0.45 7.70
C ALA A 197 8.79 1.57 6.72
N ILE A 198 8.04 1.70 5.61
CA ILE A 198 8.19 2.83 4.68
C ILE A 198 7.82 4.13 5.39
N ALA A 199 6.74 4.13 6.18
CA ALA A 199 6.28 5.31 6.91
C ALA A 199 7.32 5.81 7.93
N GLN A 200 7.99 4.89 8.62
CA GLN A 200 9.10 5.26 9.50
C GLN A 200 10.24 5.93 8.71
N VAL A 201 10.69 5.34 7.60
CA VAL A 201 11.73 5.94 6.76
C VAL A 201 11.29 7.32 6.25
N CYS A 202 10.06 7.43 5.75
CA CYS A 202 9.52 8.71 5.27
C CYS A 202 9.46 9.77 6.37
N HIS A 203 9.10 9.36 7.59
CA HIS A 203 9.11 10.25 8.76
C HIS A 203 10.52 10.76 9.07
N ASP A 204 11.50 9.86 9.10
CA ASP A 204 12.90 10.19 9.40
C ASP A 204 13.52 11.13 8.36
N TYR A 205 13.12 11.01 7.09
CA TYR A 205 13.57 11.85 5.98
C TYR A 205 12.70 13.08 5.72
N GLY A 206 11.55 13.22 6.37
CA GLY A 206 10.60 14.30 6.08
C GLY A 206 9.96 14.21 4.70
N VAL A 207 9.82 13.01 4.14
CA VAL A 207 9.23 12.75 2.82
C VAL A 207 7.75 12.38 2.96
N PRO A 208 6.83 13.06 2.25
CA PRO A 208 5.40 12.72 2.23
C PRO A 208 5.15 11.29 1.75
N LEU A 209 4.33 10.55 2.50
CA LEU A 209 3.87 9.21 2.16
C LEU A 209 2.35 9.13 2.17
N ALA A 210 1.78 8.50 1.15
CA ALA A 210 0.42 7.98 1.19
C ALA A 210 0.39 6.52 0.72
N ALA A 211 -0.56 5.75 1.25
CA ALA A 211 -0.74 4.37 0.85
C ALA A 211 -2.21 4.01 0.70
N VAL A 212 -2.46 3.09 -0.22
CA VAL A 212 -3.76 2.51 -0.49
C VAL A 212 -3.64 1.00 -0.63
N ARG A 213 -4.57 0.26 -0.02
CA ARG A 213 -4.61 -1.19 -0.03
C ARG A 213 -5.95 -1.70 -0.51
N ALA A 214 -5.95 -2.56 -1.52
CA ALA A 214 -7.11 -3.36 -1.87
C ALA A 214 -7.19 -4.57 -0.93
N ILE A 215 -8.35 -4.86 -0.41
CA ILE A 215 -8.54 -5.96 0.53
C ILE A 215 -8.65 -7.27 -0.23
N SER A 216 -7.64 -8.11 -0.11
CA SER A 216 -7.53 -9.41 -0.80
C SER A 216 -8.16 -10.56 -0.05
N ASP A 217 -8.21 -10.47 1.27
CA ASP A 217 -8.65 -11.51 2.19
C ASP A 217 -9.10 -10.91 3.53
N ARG A 218 -9.58 -11.74 4.45
CA ARG A 218 -10.08 -11.31 5.76
C ARG A 218 -9.06 -11.51 6.89
N ALA A 219 -7.80 -11.76 6.56
CA ALA A 219 -6.77 -12.12 7.53
C ALA A 219 -7.23 -13.30 8.44
N ASP A 220 -7.91 -14.28 7.87
CA ASP A 220 -8.49 -15.44 8.57
C ASP A 220 -8.05 -16.76 7.94
N ASP A 221 -8.66 -17.86 8.34
CA ASP A 221 -8.29 -19.20 7.89
C ASP A 221 -8.47 -19.42 6.37
N ALA A 222 -9.23 -18.56 5.68
CA ALA A 222 -9.40 -18.58 4.22
C ALA A 222 -8.36 -17.73 3.46
N ALA A 223 -7.58 -16.89 4.14
CA ALA A 223 -6.66 -15.93 3.53
C ALA A 223 -5.69 -16.57 2.52
N HIS A 224 -5.18 -17.76 2.81
CA HIS A 224 -4.27 -18.50 1.93
C HIS A 224 -4.89 -18.94 0.59
N VAL A 225 -6.22 -18.95 0.49
CA VAL A 225 -6.97 -19.26 -0.75
C VAL A 225 -7.40 -17.97 -1.45
N ASP A 226 -7.88 -16.99 -0.71
CA ASP A 226 -8.46 -15.76 -1.25
C ASP A 226 -7.37 -14.82 -1.81
N PHE A 227 -6.26 -14.66 -1.09
CA PHE A 227 -5.14 -13.81 -1.51
C PHE A 227 -4.62 -14.13 -2.93
N PRO A 228 -4.23 -15.38 -3.29
CA PRO A 228 -3.74 -15.67 -4.64
C PRO A 228 -4.77 -15.40 -5.73
N ARG A 229 -6.04 -15.67 -5.48
CA ARG A 229 -7.14 -15.43 -6.42
C ARG A 229 -7.32 -13.94 -6.69
N PHE A 230 -7.29 -13.13 -5.64
CA PHE A 230 -7.44 -11.69 -5.74
C PHE A 230 -6.27 -11.06 -6.49
N ILE A 231 -5.03 -11.44 -6.16
CA ILE A 231 -3.81 -10.95 -6.82
C ILE A 231 -3.88 -11.17 -8.34
N GLN A 232 -4.21 -12.39 -8.76
CA GLN A 232 -4.24 -12.74 -10.18
C GLN A 232 -5.34 -12.02 -10.96
N SER A 233 -6.44 -11.64 -10.32
CA SER A 233 -7.64 -11.18 -11.01
C SER A 233 -7.86 -9.67 -10.93
N ILE A 234 -7.56 -9.04 -9.78
CA ILE A 234 -8.08 -7.71 -9.44
C ILE A 234 -7.00 -6.74 -8.98
N ALA A 235 -6.03 -7.17 -8.16
CA ALA A 235 -5.08 -6.28 -7.48
C ALA A 235 -4.33 -5.34 -8.43
N SER A 236 -3.80 -5.88 -9.53
CA SER A 236 -3.06 -5.12 -10.53
C SER A 236 -3.91 -4.02 -11.18
N ARG A 237 -5.18 -4.30 -11.43
CA ARG A 237 -6.12 -3.35 -12.03
C ARG A 237 -6.47 -2.22 -11.07
N TYR A 238 -6.69 -2.54 -9.79
CA TYR A 238 -6.92 -1.53 -8.75
C TYR A 238 -5.71 -0.61 -8.59
N SER A 239 -4.51 -1.17 -8.44
CA SER A 239 -3.28 -0.39 -8.29
C SER A 239 -3.07 0.56 -9.46
N ALA A 240 -3.16 0.07 -10.71
CA ALA A 240 -2.97 0.91 -11.90
C ALA A 240 -4.06 1.98 -12.03
N ALA A 241 -5.34 1.64 -11.80
CA ALA A 241 -6.44 2.59 -11.93
C ALA A 241 -6.40 3.70 -10.86
N VAL A 242 -6.07 3.34 -9.60
CA VAL A 242 -5.94 4.33 -8.52
C VAL A 242 -4.79 5.29 -8.80
N LEU A 243 -3.63 4.79 -9.24
CA LEU A 243 -2.48 5.63 -9.58
C LEU A 243 -2.78 6.53 -10.79
N ASP A 244 -3.46 6.00 -11.82
CA ASP A 244 -3.86 6.78 -12.99
C ASP A 244 -4.74 7.98 -12.60
N ARG A 245 -5.77 7.73 -11.80
CA ARG A 245 -6.67 8.77 -11.29
C ARG A 245 -5.95 9.76 -10.37
N LEU A 246 -5.10 9.27 -9.48
CA LEU A 246 -4.31 10.11 -8.57
C LEU A 246 -3.40 11.06 -9.35
N LEU A 247 -2.55 10.51 -10.24
CA LEU A 247 -1.56 11.30 -10.97
C LEU A 247 -2.21 12.31 -11.94
N ALA A 248 -3.37 11.99 -12.51
CA ALA A 248 -4.13 12.90 -13.32
C ALA A 248 -4.68 14.12 -12.55
N THR A 249 -4.83 14.01 -11.23
CA THR A 249 -5.37 15.10 -10.38
C THR A 249 -4.30 15.90 -9.65
N LEU A 250 -3.10 15.33 -9.47
CA LEU A 250 -2.00 16.05 -8.84
C LEU A 250 -1.48 17.17 -9.76
N PRO A 251 -1.21 18.38 -9.21
CA PRO A 251 -0.61 19.42 -10.02
C PRO A 251 0.82 19.01 -10.45
N PRO A 252 1.17 19.16 -11.74
CA PRO A 252 2.57 18.99 -12.18
C PRO A 252 3.46 20.01 -11.46
N ARG A 253 4.64 19.60 -11.03
CA ARG A 253 5.63 20.47 -10.37
C ARG A 253 6.75 20.88 -11.31
#